data_436629af5e839ce11cfce1b009168e41
#
_entry.id   436629af5e839ce11cfce1b009168e41
#
_cell.length_a   1.000
_cell.length_b   1.000
_cell.length_c   1.000
_cell.angle_alpha   90.00
_cell.angle_beta   90.00
_cell.angle_gamma   90.00
#
_symmetry.space_group_name_H-M   'P 1'
#
loop_
_entity.id
_entity.type
_entity.pdbx_description
1 polymer ?
#
loop_
_entity_poly.entity_id
_entity_poly.type
_entity_poly.pdbx_seq_one_letter_code
_entity_poly.pdbx_strand_id
1 'polypeptide(L)'
;MFNPFQLLSPRKFLGIDIGTSYIKLVEISKFNYRTKLENYGSLSADILYEKTFRTFDKSTLLLNSKDISRAILAIIEEAGITAKLAIFSIPDFSTFFTNIELPPMTKEEL
;
A
#
# COMPACT_ATOMS: atom_id res chain seq x y z
N MET A 1 -7.10 1.26 30.42
CA MET A 1 -6.29 2.19 31.24
C MET A 1 -5.54 3.14 30.30
N PHE A 2 -5.71 4.42 30.49
CA PHE A 2 -5.02 5.45 29.72
C PHE A 2 -3.54 5.45 30.07
N ASN A 3 -2.65 5.20 29.10
CA ASN A 3 -1.20 5.27 29.31
C ASN A 3 -0.70 6.62 28.78
N PRO A 4 -0.34 7.57 29.66
CA PRO A 4 0.10 8.91 29.26
C PRO A 4 1.39 8.89 28.43
N PHE A 5 2.19 7.83 28.52
CA PHE A 5 3.42 7.66 27.72
C PHE A 5 3.14 7.33 26.26
N GLN A 6 1.93 6.89 25.88
CA GLN A 6 1.57 6.71 24.47
C GLN A 6 1.48 8.03 23.69
N LEU A 7 1.27 9.15 24.37
CA LEU A 7 1.27 10.49 23.76
C LEU A 7 2.68 10.97 23.40
N LEU A 8 3.71 10.36 23.99
CA LEU A 8 5.12 10.74 23.79
C LEU A 8 5.84 9.86 22.77
N SER A 9 5.20 8.82 22.26
CA SER A 9 5.82 7.94 21.26
C SER A 9 5.46 8.39 19.85
N PRO A 10 6.42 8.32 18.90
CA PRO A 10 6.14 8.63 17.51
C PRO A 10 5.10 7.63 16.94
N ARG A 11 4.11 8.16 16.22
CA ARG A 11 3.16 7.33 15.49
C ARG A 11 3.80 6.85 14.21
N LYS A 12 3.72 5.56 13.95
CA LYS A 12 4.23 4.93 12.74
C LYS A 12 3.12 4.62 11.77
N PHE A 13 3.40 4.85 10.50
CA PHE A 13 2.49 4.60 9.38
C PHE A 13 3.23 3.84 8.30
N LEU A 14 2.56 2.89 7.67
CA LEU A 14 3.03 2.13 6.55
C LEU A 14 2.32 2.60 5.28
N GLY A 15 3.08 3.09 4.31
CA GLY A 15 2.60 3.31 2.95
C GLY A 15 2.85 2.05 2.12
N ILE A 16 1.83 1.60 1.40
CA ILE A 16 1.89 0.44 0.51
C ILE A 16 1.50 0.89 -0.89
N ASP A 17 2.39 0.68 -1.85
CA ASP A 17 2.16 0.92 -3.27
C ASP A 17 2.30 -0.37 -4.05
N ILE A 18 1.22 -0.78 -4.70
CA ILE A 18 1.20 -1.96 -5.58
C ILE A 18 1.21 -1.49 -7.02
N GLY A 19 2.38 -1.43 -7.59
CA GLY A 19 2.58 -1.08 -9.00
C GLY A 19 2.52 -2.30 -9.92
N THR A 20 2.63 -2.06 -11.22
CA THR A 20 2.63 -3.13 -12.23
C THR A 20 3.90 -3.98 -12.22
N SER A 21 5.01 -3.41 -11.76
CA SER A 21 6.33 -4.09 -11.78
C SER A 21 6.92 -4.27 -10.39
N TYR A 22 6.47 -3.50 -9.40
CA TYR A 22 7.02 -3.53 -8.04
C TYR A 22 5.92 -3.36 -7.01
N ILE A 23 6.07 -4.05 -5.89
CA ILE A 23 5.39 -3.73 -4.64
C ILE A 23 6.39 -2.97 -3.77
N LYS A 24 6.01 -1.81 -3.27
CA LYS A 24 6.87 -0.93 -2.47
C LYS A 24 6.21 -0.61 -1.15
N LEU A 25 6.99 -0.67 -0.09
CA LEU A 25 6.57 -0.36 1.26
C LEU A 25 7.49 0.69 1.88
N VAL A 26 6.89 1.64 2.58
CA VAL A 26 7.61 2.70 3.28
C VAL A 26 7.02 2.87 4.68
N GLU A 27 7.83 2.72 5.70
CA GLU A 27 7.46 3.03 7.08
C GLU A 27 7.97 4.41 7.46
N ILE A 28 7.06 5.27 7.87
CA ILE A 28 7.38 6.59 8.41
C ILE A 28 6.90 6.70 9.84
N SER A 29 7.64 7.46 10.65
CA SER A 29 7.16 7.90 11.94
C SER A 29 6.87 9.40 11.92
N LYS A 30 5.86 9.78 12.68
CA LYS A 30 5.49 11.18 12.88
C LYS A 30 5.48 11.50 14.37
N PHE A 31 6.25 12.50 14.75
CA PHE A 31 6.27 13.03 16.10
C PHE A 31 6.23 14.55 16.04
N ASN A 32 5.20 15.15 16.63
CA ASN A 32 4.90 16.57 16.49
C ASN A 32 4.81 16.97 15.01
N TYR A 33 5.66 17.88 14.55
CA TYR A 33 5.72 18.36 13.16
C TYR A 33 6.85 17.70 12.35
N ARG A 34 7.54 16.70 12.91
CA ARG A 34 8.65 16.01 12.25
C ARG A 34 8.21 14.66 11.73
N THR A 35 8.54 14.41 10.48
CA THR A 35 8.37 13.11 9.83
C THR A 35 9.75 12.51 9.58
N LYS A 36 9.91 11.21 9.86
CA LYS A 36 11.14 10.48 9.66
C LYS A 36 10.85 9.20 8.89
N LEU A 37 11.68 8.89 7.89
CA LEU A 37 11.71 7.57 7.26
C LEU A 37 12.34 6.58 8.24
N GLU A 38 11.62 5.51 8.55
CA GLU A 38 12.09 4.45 9.46
C GLU A 38 12.62 3.26 8.66
N ASN A 39 11.78 2.66 7.83
CA ASN A 39 12.10 1.48 7.05
C ASN A 39 11.48 1.58 5.65
N TYR A 40 12.05 0.86 4.70
CA TYR A 40 11.46 0.69 3.38
C TYR A 40 11.85 -0.64 2.79
N GLY A 41 11.06 -1.13 1.85
CA GLY A 41 11.36 -2.33 1.09
C GLY A 41 10.59 -2.34 -0.23
N SER A 42 11.13 -3.10 -1.18
CA SER A 42 10.45 -3.30 -2.46
C SER A 42 10.69 -4.72 -2.95
N LEU A 43 9.70 -5.25 -3.66
CA LEU A 43 9.78 -6.54 -4.31
C LEU A 43 9.40 -6.37 -5.78
N SER A 44 10.25 -6.86 -6.68
CA SER A 44 9.95 -6.90 -8.11
C SER A 44 8.93 -8.00 -8.40
N ALA A 45 7.95 -7.68 -9.25
CA ALA A 45 6.98 -8.66 -9.71
C ALA A 45 7.63 -9.83 -10.46
N ASP A 46 8.77 -9.61 -11.12
CA ASP A 46 9.50 -10.66 -11.85
C ASP A 46 9.93 -11.81 -10.95
N ILE A 47 10.27 -11.53 -9.69
CA ILE A 47 10.65 -12.55 -8.71
C ILE A 47 9.46 -13.48 -8.37
N LEU A 48 8.25 -12.94 -8.41
CA LEU A 48 7.03 -13.69 -8.13
C LEU A 48 6.60 -14.54 -9.32
N TYR A 49 7.11 -14.24 -10.53
CA TYR A 49 6.79 -14.91 -11.78
C TYR A 49 7.80 -15.98 -12.22
N GLU A 50 8.80 -16.30 -11.44
CA GLU A 50 9.85 -17.27 -11.84
C GLU A 50 9.35 -18.67 -12.19
N LYS A 51 8.07 -18.95 -12.05
CA LYS A 51 7.47 -20.24 -12.44
C LYS A 51 6.23 -20.07 -13.31
N THR A 52 6.41 -20.17 -14.62
CA THR A 52 5.52 -20.82 -15.56
C THR A 52 4.34 -20.09 -16.18
N PHE A 53 4.16 -18.79 -16.07
CA PHE A 53 3.08 -18.12 -16.83
C PHE A 53 3.58 -17.11 -17.85
N ARG A 54 4.21 -17.63 -18.90
CA ARG A 54 4.73 -16.85 -20.03
C ARG A 54 3.68 -16.44 -21.07
N THR A 55 2.40 -16.51 -20.80
CA THR A 55 1.38 -16.40 -21.83
C THR A 55 0.41 -15.23 -21.71
N PHE A 56 0.62 -14.28 -20.82
CA PHE A 56 -0.30 -13.14 -20.73
C PHE A 56 0.43 -11.81 -20.71
N ASP A 57 -0.20 -10.83 -21.35
CA ASP A 57 0.26 -9.47 -21.54
C ASP A 57 1.05 -8.92 -20.36
N LYS A 58 2.19 -8.30 -20.69
CA LYS A 58 3.12 -7.64 -19.76
C LYS A 58 2.51 -6.47 -18.98
N SER A 59 1.22 -6.25 -19.08
CA SER A 59 0.52 -5.08 -18.55
C SER A 59 -0.35 -5.32 -17.31
N THR A 60 -0.50 -6.56 -16.88
CA THR A 60 -1.36 -6.85 -15.72
C THR A 60 -0.61 -7.59 -14.64
N LEU A 61 -0.57 -7.03 -13.45
CA LEU A 61 -0.25 -7.74 -12.21
C LEU A 61 -1.34 -8.79 -11.99
N LEU A 62 -1.19 -9.95 -12.63
CA LEU A 62 -2.06 -11.12 -12.42
C LEU A 62 -1.65 -11.89 -11.16
N LEU A 63 -1.08 -11.19 -10.19
CA LEU A 63 -0.87 -11.76 -8.88
C LEU A 63 -2.24 -11.97 -8.25
N ASN A 64 -2.52 -13.20 -7.89
CA ASN A 64 -3.69 -13.44 -7.06
C ASN A 64 -3.48 -12.77 -5.69
N SER A 65 -4.57 -12.52 -4.98
CA SER A 65 -4.53 -11.85 -3.68
C SER A 65 -3.62 -12.53 -2.65
N LYS A 66 -3.41 -13.84 -2.77
CA LYS A 66 -2.51 -14.61 -1.89
C LYS A 66 -1.04 -14.27 -2.13
N ASP A 67 -0.64 -14.14 -3.39
CA ASP A 67 0.74 -13.82 -3.74
C ASP A 67 1.09 -12.38 -3.38
N ILE A 68 0.16 -11.44 -3.59
CA ILE A 68 0.31 -10.06 -3.12
C ILE A 68 0.47 -10.02 -1.60
N SER A 69 -0.39 -10.72 -0.87
CA SER A 69 -0.33 -10.77 0.59
C SER A 69 0.98 -11.36 1.09
N ARG A 70 1.45 -12.44 0.49
CA ARG A 70 2.75 -13.06 0.83
C ARG A 70 3.92 -12.13 0.55
N ALA A 71 3.90 -11.42 -0.58
CA ALA A 71 4.92 -10.47 -0.93
C ALA A 71 4.98 -9.31 0.07
N ILE A 72 3.84 -8.74 0.44
CA ILE A 72 3.75 -7.68 1.44
C ILE A 72 4.28 -8.15 2.79
N LEU A 73 3.88 -9.33 3.25
CA LEU A 73 4.36 -9.90 4.51
C LEU A 73 5.86 -10.15 4.50
N ALA A 74 6.41 -10.66 3.40
CA ALA A 74 7.84 -10.87 3.26
C ALA A 74 8.63 -9.55 3.33
N ILE A 75 8.14 -8.48 2.69
CA ILE A 75 8.78 -7.16 2.78
C ILE A 75 8.69 -6.61 4.21
N ILE A 76 7.54 -6.75 4.87
CA ILE A 76 7.36 -6.31 6.26
C ILE A 76 8.36 -6.98 7.19
N GLU A 77 8.51 -8.28 7.06
CA GLU A 77 9.43 -9.08 7.88
C GLU A 77 10.90 -8.71 7.60
N GLU A 78 11.30 -8.70 6.33
CA GLU A 78 12.68 -8.43 5.93
C GLU A 78 13.11 -7.00 6.26
N ALA A 79 12.23 -6.02 6.06
CA ALA A 79 12.52 -4.61 6.37
C ALA A 79 12.32 -4.25 7.85
N GLY A 80 11.87 -5.18 8.68
CA GLY A 80 11.62 -4.92 10.10
C GLY A 80 10.54 -3.86 10.37
N ILE A 81 9.52 -3.81 9.53
CA ILE A 81 8.41 -2.85 9.64
C ILE A 81 7.55 -3.19 10.86
N THR A 82 7.28 -2.19 11.69
CA THR A 82 6.53 -2.36 12.94
C THR A 82 5.23 -1.54 12.99
N ALA A 83 4.96 -0.71 11.98
CA ALA A 83 3.75 0.09 11.88
C ALA A 83 2.50 -0.79 11.88
N LYS A 84 1.46 -0.37 12.62
CA LYS A 84 0.17 -1.06 12.71
C LYS A 84 -0.94 -0.37 11.91
N LEU A 85 -0.65 0.80 11.36
CA LEU A 85 -1.56 1.56 10.52
C LEU A 85 -0.98 1.61 9.13
N ALA A 86 -1.76 1.18 8.14
CA ALA A 86 -1.34 1.19 6.75
C ALA A 86 -2.22 2.13 5.91
N ILE A 87 -1.58 2.80 4.97
CA ILE A 87 -2.20 3.57 3.90
C ILE A 87 -1.84 2.87 2.60
N PHE A 88 -2.83 2.68 1.76
CA PHE A 88 -2.77 1.80 0.62
C PHE A 88 -3.24 2.54 -0.64
N SER A 89 -2.46 2.50 -1.71
CA SER A 89 -2.87 3.00 -3.00
C SER A 89 -3.61 1.92 -3.79
N ILE A 90 -4.73 2.28 -4.39
CA ILE A 90 -5.47 1.38 -5.28
C ILE A 90 -4.84 1.46 -6.66
N PRO A 91 -4.38 0.32 -7.24
CA PRO A 91 -3.77 0.32 -8.56
C PRO A 91 -4.76 0.69 -9.67
N ASP A 92 -4.33 1.48 -10.64
CA ASP A 92 -5.15 1.91 -11.78
C ASP A 92 -5.74 0.73 -12.56
N PHE A 93 -4.99 -0.34 -12.72
CA PHE A 93 -5.43 -1.54 -13.44
C PHE A 93 -6.56 -2.32 -12.72
N SER A 94 -6.80 -2.04 -11.44
CA SER A 94 -7.88 -2.64 -10.65
C SER A 94 -9.05 -1.68 -10.41
N THR A 95 -9.00 -0.47 -11.01
CA THR A 95 -10.00 0.56 -10.82
C THR A 95 -10.73 0.86 -12.12
N PHE A 96 -11.99 1.21 -11.98
CA PHE A 96 -12.81 1.69 -13.07
C PHE A 96 -13.21 3.14 -12.79
N PHE A 97 -12.88 4.03 -13.71
CA PHE A 97 -13.24 5.43 -13.61
C PHE A 97 -14.38 5.76 -14.56
N THR A 98 -15.39 6.44 -14.07
CA THR A 98 -16.48 6.95 -14.89
C THR A 98 -16.84 8.36 -14.47
N ASN A 99 -17.22 9.20 -15.43
CA ASN A 99 -17.76 10.51 -15.18
C ASN A 99 -19.29 10.45 -15.31
N ILE A 100 -19.97 10.95 -14.29
CA ILE A 100 -21.43 11.07 -14.29
C ILE A 100 -21.75 12.57 -14.23
N GLU A 101 -22.48 13.05 -15.23
CA GLU A 101 -23.03 14.41 -15.21
C GLU A 101 -24.38 14.36 -14.49
N LEU A 102 -24.50 15.16 -13.44
CA LEU A 102 -25.74 15.32 -12.69
C LEU A 102 -26.33 16.69 -12.98
N PRO A 103 -27.67 16.81 -13.03
CA PRO A 103 -28.30 18.12 -13.09
C PRO A 103 -27.93 18.95 -11.85
N PRO A 104 -28.10 20.29 -11.91
CA PRO A 104 -27.91 21.11 -10.72
C PRO A 104 -28.76 20.59 -9.56
N MET A 105 -28.09 20.25 -8.46
CA MET A 105 -28.71 19.64 -7.27
C MET A 105 -28.30 20.39 -6.02
N THR A 106 -29.14 20.36 -5.01
CA THR A 106 -28.80 20.86 -3.68
C THR A 106 -27.91 19.85 -2.94
N LYS A 107 -27.31 20.26 -1.83
CA LYS A 107 -26.47 19.36 -1.03
C LYS A 107 -27.26 18.21 -0.41
N GLU A 108 -28.55 18.39 -0.17
CA GLU A 108 -29.44 17.38 0.39
C GLU A 108 -29.87 16.34 -0.66
N GLU A 109 -29.71 16.63 -1.95
CA GLU A 109 -30.05 15.72 -3.06
C GLU A 109 -28.85 14.93 -3.56
N LEU A 110 -27.63 15.26 -3.14
CA LEU A 110 -26.40 14.54 -3.40
C LEU A 110 -26.18 13.39 -2.40
#